data_7779204a64a2ba43e960d89cf077edbc
#
_entry.id   7779204a64a2ba43e960d89cf077edbc
#
_cell.length_a   1.000
_cell.length_b   1.000
_cell.length_c   1.000
_cell.angle_alpha   90.00
_cell.angle_beta   90.00
_cell.angle_gamma   90.00
#
_symmetry.space_group_name_H-M   'P 1'
#
loop_
_entity.id
_entity.type
_entity.pdbx_description
1 polymer ?
#
loop_
_entity_poly.entity_id
_entity_poly.type
_entity_poly.pdbx_seq_one_letter_code
_entity_poly.pdbx_strand_id
1 'polypeptide(L)'
;MGFISLLFLAPTFTVAESLYFPPNTGEWEAIDPTEAGWDEAKLQKLINAVGKQKSSGLLILQNGKIIVEKHWPDENYKMGGIRGVRMMLGKTQDGHSIEDVASAQKSISGIIVGMAQQQRLLSISDPVHKYLGKGWSRASPEKEAKITVKHLISMSSGLKDDLTFEAPAGTRWRYNTTAYSHSMHVASAAAGMNAKDLVKAWLFDPLGMDDST
;
A
#
# COMPACT_ATOMS: atom_id res chain seq x y z
N MET A 1 -50.29 48.41 -12.32
CA MET A 1 -49.75 47.88 -11.06
C MET A 1 -49.39 46.45 -11.34
N GLY A 2 -48.11 46.16 -11.60
CA GLY A 2 -47.58 44.79 -11.87
C GLY A 2 -46.99 44.23 -10.58
N PHE A 3 -47.46 43.07 -10.16
CA PHE A 3 -46.89 42.30 -9.05
C PHE A 3 -45.68 41.50 -9.53
N ILE A 4 -44.50 41.79 -9.01
CA ILE A 4 -43.30 40.96 -9.20
C ILE A 4 -43.29 39.90 -8.09
N SER A 5 -43.57 38.62 -8.44
CA SER A 5 -43.39 37.51 -7.54
C SER A 5 -41.90 37.14 -7.48
N LEU A 6 -41.24 37.41 -6.35
CA LEU A 6 -39.92 36.87 -6.05
C LEU A 6 -40.05 35.40 -5.67
N LEU A 7 -39.54 34.49 -6.53
CA LEU A 7 -39.32 33.09 -6.15
C LEU A 7 -38.06 33.02 -5.28
N PHE A 8 -38.25 32.72 -4.00
CA PHE A 8 -37.15 32.33 -3.11
C PHE A 8 -36.78 30.87 -3.39
N LEU A 9 -35.65 30.63 -4.08
CA LEU A 9 -35.02 29.32 -4.10
C LEU A 9 -34.36 29.11 -2.74
N ALA A 10 -34.93 28.23 -1.92
CA ALA A 10 -34.29 27.75 -0.71
C ALA A 10 -33.06 26.87 -1.11
N PRO A 11 -31.90 27.08 -0.48
CA PRO A 11 -30.76 26.20 -0.72
C PRO A 11 -31.09 24.77 -0.22
N THR A 12 -31.10 23.81 -1.12
CA THR A 12 -31.12 22.40 -0.75
C THR A 12 -29.78 22.05 -0.16
N PHE A 13 -29.70 21.94 1.15
CA PHE A 13 -28.56 21.33 1.81
C PHE A 13 -28.58 19.83 1.48
N THR A 14 -27.71 19.37 0.59
CA THR A 14 -27.39 17.95 0.45
C THR A 14 -26.66 17.56 1.74
N VAL A 15 -27.30 16.78 2.59
CA VAL A 15 -26.63 16.11 3.69
C VAL A 15 -25.59 15.19 3.01
N ALA A 16 -24.31 15.43 3.29
CA ALA A 16 -23.27 14.53 2.82
C ALA A 16 -23.58 13.14 3.40
N GLU A 17 -23.78 12.16 2.52
CA GLU A 17 -23.93 10.77 2.93
C GLU A 17 -22.75 10.39 3.82
N SER A 18 -23.02 9.82 5.00
CA SER A 18 -21.96 9.35 5.87
C SER A 18 -21.16 8.28 5.14
N LEU A 19 -19.85 8.47 5.01
CA LEU A 19 -18.98 7.45 4.41
C LEU A 19 -19.09 6.16 5.22
N TYR A 20 -19.37 5.06 4.52
CA TYR A 20 -19.29 3.73 5.09
C TYR A 20 -17.81 3.33 5.22
N PHE A 21 -17.44 2.87 6.39
CA PHE A 21 -16.14 2.24 6.65
C PHE A 21 -16.40 0.78 7.01
N PRO A 22 -15.80 -0.18 6.28
CA PRO A 22 -15.93 -1.58 6.63
C PRO A 22 -15.50 -1.85 8.07
N PRO A 23 -16.19 -2.76 8.78
CA PRO A 23 -15.78 -3.15 10.12
C PRO A 23 -14.43 -3.88 10.06
N ASN A 24 -13.67 -3.82 11.16
CA ASN A 24 -12.42 -4.55 11.31
C ASN A 24 -12.61 -6.05 11.62
N THR A 25 -13.86 -6.49 11.81
CA THR A 25 -14.24 -7.88 12.04
C THR A 25 -15.57 -8.17 11.36
N GLY A 26 -15.73 -9.37 10.82
CA GLY A 26 -16.95 -9.80 10.13
C GLY A 26 -16.94 -9.47 8.63
N GLU A 27 -18.08 -9.69 8.00
CA GLU A 27 -18.23 -9.49 6.55
C GLU A 27 -18.39 -7.99 6.21
N TRP A 28 -17.76 -7.58 5.12
CA TRP A 28 -17.95 -6.25 4.56
C TRP A 28 -19.25 -6.19 3.75
N GLU A 29 -19.91 -5.04 3.77
CA GLU A 29 -21.10 -4.85 2.95
C GLU A 29 -20.75 -4.90 1.47
N ALA A 30 -21.58 -5.64 0.70
CA ALA A 30 -21.56 -5.61 -0.75
C ALA A 30 -22.74 -4.79 -1.28
N ILE A 31 -22.60 -4.27 -2.48
CA ILE A 31 -23.66 -3.55 -3.19
C ILE A 31 -23.73 -4.11 -4.62
N ASP A 32 -24.97 -4.24 -5.13
CA ASP A 32 -25.16 -4.62 -6.52
C ASP A 32 -24.50 -3.61 -7.46
N PRO A 33 -23.69 -4.07 -8.43
CA PRO A 33 -22.99 -3.16 -9.34
C PRO A 33 -23.94 -2.21 -10.08
N THR A 34 -25.14 -2.64 -10.45
CA THR A 34 -26.10 -1.80 -11.17
C THR A 34 -26.69 -0.73 -10.27
N GLU A 35 -26.96 -1.04 -8.99
CA GLU A 35 -27.38 -0.08 -7.98
C GLU A 35 -26.27 0.95 -7.69
N ALA A 36 -25.01 0.55 -7.81
CA ALA A 36 -23.86 1.44 -7.70
C ALA A 36 -23.56 2.26 -8.97
N GLY A 37 -24.38 2.12 -10.02
CA GLY A 37 -24.28 2.86 -11.27
C GLY A 37 -23.30 2.26 -12.29
N TRP A 38 -22.88 1.02 -12.12
CA TRP A 38 -22.00 0.33 -13.07
C TRP A 38 -22.77 -0.30 -14.22
N ASP A 39 -22.17 -0.32 -15.40
CA ASP A 39 -22.65 -1.08 -16.56
C ASP A 39 -22.23 -2.55 -16.38
N GLU A 40 -23.21 -3.41 -16.12
CA GLU A 40 -22.98 -4.84 -15.84
C GLU A 40 -22.21 -5.52 -16.98
N ALA A 41 -22.58 -5.23 -18.23
CA ALA A 41 -21.94 -5.86 -19.39
C ALA A 41 -20.47 -5.46 -19.54
N LYS A 42 -20.13 -4.19 -19.24
CA LYS A 42 -18.73 -3.72 -19.24
C LYS A 42 -17.97 -4.30 -18.06
N LEU A 43 -18.59 -4.36 -16.89
CA LEU A 43 -17.99 -4.96 -15.70
C LEU A 43 -17.66 -6.43 -15.93
N GLN A 44 -18.59 -7.20 -16.51
CA GLN A 44 -18.35 -8.61 -16.83
C GLN A 44 -17.21 -8.78 -17.86
N LYS A 45 -17.12 -7.88 -18.84
CA LYS A 45 -15.98 -7.88 -19.79
C LYS A 45 -14.65 -7.62 -19.06
N LEU A 46 -14.63 -6.68 -18.11
CA LEU A 46 -13.45 -6.40 -17.28
C LEU A 46 -13.05 -7.64 -16.46
N ILE A 47 -13.98 -8.25 -15.73
CA ILE A 47 -13.72 -9.45 -14.92
C ILE A 47 -13.13 -10.57 -15.79
N ASN A 48 -13.72 -10.82 -16.97
CA ASN A 48 -13.23 -11.83 -17.90
C ASN A 48 -11.83 -11.49 -18.44
N ALA A 49 -11.53 -10.20 -18.69
CA ALA A 49 -10.21 -9.77 -19.15
C ALA A 49 -9.16 -9.96 -18.04
N VAL A 50 -9.49 -9.60 -16.79
CA VAL A 50 -8.60 -9.78 -15.63
C VAL A 50 -8.30 -11.27 -15.42
N GLY A 51 -9.31 -12.16 -15.45
CA GLY A 51 -9.09 -13.60 -15.33
C GLY A 51 -8.18 -14.18 -16.41
N LYS A 52 -8.28 -13.67 -17.66
CA LYS A 52 -7.37 -14.07 -18.75
C LYS A 52 -5.92 -13.63 -18.54
N GLN A 53 -5.67 -12.63 -17.69
CA GLN A 53 -4.32 -12.15 -17.33
C GLN A 53 -3.66 -13.01 -16.24
N LYS A 54 -4.24 -14.17 -15.91
CA LYS A 54 -3.74 -15.06 -14.87
C LYS A 54 -3.74 -14.40 -13.48
N SER A 55 -4.80 -13.65 -13.19
CA SER A 55 -5.01 -13.08 -11.86
C SER A 55 -5.55 -14.15 -10.92
N SER A 56 -5.12 -14.13 -9.67
CA SER A 56 -5.64 -14.98 -8.59
C SER A 56 -6.86 -14.39 -7.93
N GLY A 57 -6.93 -13.05 -7.82
CA GLY A 57 -8.04 -12.34 -7.23
C GLY A 57 -8.30 -10.97 -7.85
N LEU A 58 -9.52 -10.48 -7.70
CA LEU A 58 -9.95 -9.12 -8.02
C LEU A 58 -10.90 -8.63 -6.94
N LEU A 59 -10.58 -7.50 -6.32
CA LEU A 59 -11.47 -6.79 -5.41
C LEU A 59 -11.70 -5.38 -5.95
N ILE A 60 -12.97 -4.99 -6.07
CA ILE A 60 -13.36 -3.61 -6.42
C ILE A 60 -14.27 -3.08 -5.32
N LEU A 61 -13.90 -1.94 -4.76
CA LEU A 61 -14.68 -1.24 -3.75
C LEU A 61 -15.18 0.10 -4.31
N GLN A 62 -16.40 0.48 -3.91
CA GLN A 62 -16.94 1.82 -4.09
C GLN A 62 -17.55 2.31 -2.78
N ASN A 63 -17.09 3.46 -2.32
CA ASN A 63 -17.54 4.05 -1.03
C ASN A 63 -17.41 3.07 0.16
N GLY A 64 -16.36 2.23 0.15
CA GLY A 64 -16.10 1.22 1.17
C GLY A 64 -16.84 -0.11 0.99
N LYS A 65 -17.85 -0.19 0.12
CA LYS A 65 -18.63 -1.41 -0.13
C LYS A 65 -18.08 -2.22 -1.30
N ILE A 66 -18.19 -3.53 -1.22
CA ILE A 66 -17.71 -4.46 -2.25
C ILE A 66 -18.65 -4.40 -3.46
N ILE A 67 -18.09 -4.05 -4.63
CA ILE A 67 -18.76 -4.14 -5.95
C ILE A 67 -18.47 -5.49 -6.59
N VAL A 68 -17.21 -5.93 -6.49
CA VAL A 68 -16.75 -7.21 -7.03
C VAL A 68 -15.74 -7.80 -6.07
N GLU A 69 -15.96 -9.06 -5.74
CA GLU A 69 -14.94 -9.94 -5.17
C GLU A 69 -14.90 -11.20 -6.00
N LYS A 70 -13.77 -11.50 -6.61
CA LYS A 70 -13.62 -12.64 -7.51
C LYS A 70 -12.26 -13.27 -7.33
N HIS A 71 -12.26 -14.58 -7.13
CA HIS A 71 -11.07 -15.42 -7.09
C HIS A 71 -11.04 -16.36 -8.29
N TRP A 72 -9.86 -16.65 -8.79
CA TRP A 72 -9.63 -17.62 -9.85
C TRP A 72 -8.74 -18.75 -9.32
N PRO A 73 -8.95 -19.99 -9.78
CA PRO A 73 -8.11 -21.13 -9.40
C PRO A 73 -6.65 -20.93 -9.83
N ASP A 74 -5.74 -21.48 -9.03
CA ASP A 74 -4.29 -21.42 -9.28
C ASP A 74 -3.87 -22.01 -10.64
N GLU A 75 -4.68 -22.88 -11.23
CA GLU A 75 -4.44 -23.47 -12.55
C GLU A 75 -4.35 -22.41 -13.65
N ASN A 76 -5.00 -21.25 -13.45
CA ASN A 76 -4.85 -20.08 -14.30
C ASN A 76 -3.55 -19.30 -14.04
N TYR A 77 -2.88 -19.61 -12.94
CA TYR A 77 -1.69 -18.92 -12.43
C TYR A 77 -0.40 -19.63 -12.84
N LYS A 78 -0.36 -20.21 -14.03
CA LYS A 78 0.89 -20.74 -14.60
C LYS A 78 1.84 -19.58 -14.92
N MET A 79 2.40 -18.97 -13.90
CA MET A 79 3.60 -18.18 -14.07
C MET A 79 4.74 -19.16 -14.38
N GLY A 80 5.09 -19.22 -15.64
CA GLY A 80 6.27 -19.96 -16.08
C GLY A 80 7.50 -19.43 -15.36
N GLY A 81 8.23 -20.28 -14.64
CA GLY A 81 9.51 -20.01 -14.04
C GLY A 81 9.50 -19.78 -12.52
N ILE A 82 10.69 -19.57 -12.00
CA ILE A 82 11.03 -19.45 -10.58
C ILE A 82 10.21 -18.41 -9.81
N ARG A 83 9.65 -17.39 -10.47
CA ARG A 83 8.85 -16.34 -9.83
C ARG A 83 7.49 -16.83 -9.32
N GLY A 84 6.77 -17.70 -10.05
CA GLY A 84 5.45 -18.18 -9.65
C GLY A 84 5.49 -18.99 -8.35
N VAL A 85 6.46 -19.91 -8.23
CA VAL A 85 6.62 -20.74 -7.03
C VAL A 85 7.01 -19.92 -5.79
N ARG A 86 7.74 -18.82 -5.96
CA ARG A 86 8.18 -17.96 -4.84
C ARG A 86 7.13 -16.99 -4.35
N MET A 87 6.10 -16.72 -5.13
CA MET A 87 5.04 -15.77 -4.76
C MET A 87 3.88 -16.43 -4.06
N MET A 88 3.65 -17.73 -4.25
CA MET A 88 2.64 -18.48 -3.53
C MET A 88 3.21 -18.98 -2.21
N LEU A 89 2.63 -18.55 -1.10
CA LEU A 89 3.06 -18.89 0.27
C LEU A 89 2.21 -19.99 0.90
N GLY A 90 1.00 -20.23 0.38
CA GLY A 90 0.06 -21.21 0.90
C GLY A 90 -1.35 -21.00 0.38
N LYS A 91 -2.31 -21.60 1.09
CA LYS A 91 -3.74 -21.41 0.84
C LYS A 91 -4.46 -21.14 2.15
N THR A 92 -5.52 -20.33 2.08
CA THR A 92 -6.50 -20.14 3.15
C THR A 92 -7.33 -21.42 3.37
N GLN A 93 -8.12 -21.47 4.44
CA GLN A 93 -8.97 -22.64 4.74
C GLN A 93 -10.03 -22.89 3.66
N ASP A 94 -10.51 -21.85 3.00
CA ASP A 94 -11.47 -21.88 1.89
C ASP A 94 -10.80 -22.05 0.51
N GLY A 95 -9.48 -22.26 0.48
CA GLY A 95 -8.70 -22.63 -0.70
C GLY A 95 -8.19 -21.48 -1.55
N HIS A 96 -8.30 -20.23 -1.10
CA HIS A 96 -7.73 -19.08 -1.80
C HIS A 96 -6.21 -19.04 -1.65
N SER A 97 -5.51 -18.52 -2.66
CA SER A 97 -4.05 -18.41 -2.63
C SER A 97 -3.57 -17.32 -1.68
N ILE A 98 -2.62 -17.67 -0.82
CA ILE A 98 -1.83 -16.70 -0.04
C ILE A 98 -0.58 -16.37 -0.84
N GLU A 99 -0.41 -15.11 -1.21
CA GLU A 99 0.64 -14.69 -2.14
C GLU A 99 1.52 -13.59 -1.56
N ASP A 100 2.80 -13.63 -1.95
CA ASP A 100 3.71 -12.51 -1.71
C ASP A 100 3.29 -11.33 -2.59
N VAL A 101 2.90 -10.24 -1.97
CA VAL A 101 2.51 -9.00 -2.66
C VAL A 101 3.69 -8.26 -3.29
N ALA A 102 4.89 -8.82 -3.20
CA ALA A 102 6.12 -8.28 -3.79
C ALA A 102 6.29 -6.77 -3.48
N SER A 103 6.44 -5.95 -4.51
CA SER A 103 6.70 -4.52 -4.33
C SER A 103 5.54 -3.70 -3.77
N ALA A 104 4.33 -4.26 -3.67
CA ALA A 104 3.23 -3.60 -2.96
C ALA A 104 3.53 -3.44 -1.46
N GLN A 105 4.39 -4.28 -0.87
CA GLN A 105 4.92 -4.11 0.49
C GLN A 105 5.57 -2.73 0.73
N LYS A 106 6.06 -2.07 -0.32
CA LYS A 106 6.64 -0.74 -0.19
C LYS A 106 5.64 0.30 0.27
N SER A 107 4.37 0.14 -0.10
CA SER A 107 3.29 0.99 0.40
C SER A 107 3.13 0.82 1.92
N ILE A 108 3.18 -0.41 2.42
CA ILE A 108 3.14 -0.70 3.86
C ILE A 108 4.34 -0.04 4.55
N SER A 109 5.55 -0.22 4.03
CA SER A 109 6.75 0.42 4.60
C SER A 109 6.63 1.94 4.66
N GLY A 110 6.06 2.56 3.60
CA GLY A 110 5.79 4.01 3.57
C GLY A 110 4.81 4.44 4.66
N ILE A 111 3.73 3.68 4.87
CA ILE A 111 2.74 3.93 5.92
C ILE A 111 3.40 3.84 7.30
N ILE A 112 4.15 2.79 7.58
CA ILE A 112 4.84 2.58 8.87
C ILE A 112 5.83 3.72 9.16
N VAL A 113 6.61 4.17 8.16
CA VAL A 113 7.49 5.34 8.31
C VAL A 113 6.68 6.61 8.61
N GLY A 114 5.53 6.79 7.94
CA GLY A 114 4.62 7.90 8.22
C GLY A 114 4.06 7.87 9.65
N MET A 115 3.65 6.70 10.13
CA MET A 115 3.17 6.50 11.50
C MET A 115 4.29 6.77 12.53
N ALA A 116 5.50 6.30 12.28
CA ALA A 116 6.66 6.58 13.14
C ALA A 116 6.96 8.09 13.22
N GLN A 117 6.84 8.81 12.10
CA GLN A 117 6.95 10.26 12.09
C GLN A 117 5.82 10.93 12.87
N GLN A 118 4.58 10.50 12.69
CA GLN A 118 3.42 11.03 13.42
C GLN A 118 3.60 10.85 14.93
N GLN A 119 4.14 9.72 15.36
CA GLN A 119 4.46 9.44 16.76
C GLN A 119 5.75 10.13 17.24
N ARG A 120 6.42 10.92 16.40
CA ARG A 120 7.67 11.63 16.69
C ARG A 120 8.86 10.71 17.06
N LEU A 121 8.83 9.47 16.64
CA LEU A 121 9.94 8.53 16.83
C LEU A 121 11.06 8.77 15.83
N LEU A 122 10.72 9.30 14.66
CA LEU A 122 11.67 9.72 13.62
C LEU A 122 11.17 10.98 12.89
N SER A 123 12.08 11.61 12.14
CA SER A 123 11.75 12.57 11.10
C SER A 123 12.23 12.03 9.75
N ILE A 124 11.43 12.17 8.68
CA ILE A 124 11.90 11.83 7.33
C ILE A 124 13.09 12.66 6.87
N SER A 125 13.35 13.80 7.52
CA SER A 125 14.53 14.64 7.29
C SER A 125 15.77 14.17 8.07
N ASP A 126 15.63 13.23 9.00
CA ASP A 126 16.76 12.69 9.74
C ASP A 126 17.68 11.89 8.81
N PRO A 127 19.00 11.95 9.03
CA PRO A 127 19.93 11.09 8.33
C PRO A 127 19.75 9.63 8.74
N VAL A 128 19.82 8.71 7.78
CA VAL A 128 19.59 7.27 8.01
C VAL A 128 20.55 6.70 9.06
N HIS A 129 21.79 7.15 9.06
CA HIS A 129 22.81 6.66 10.02
C HIS A 129 22.48 6.96 11.49
N LYS A 130 21.56 7.89 11.77
CA LYS A 130 21.04 8.15 13.12
C LYS A 130 20.38 6.91 13.73
N TYR A 131 19.76 6.09 12.90
CA TYR A 131 19.00 4.90 13.29
C TYR A 131 19.76 3.59 13.05
N LEU A 132 20.49 3.51 11.93
CA LEU A 132 21.17 2.28 11.50
C LEU A 132 22.66 2.26 11.83
N GLY A 133 23.20 3.38 12.36
CA GLY A 133 24.62 3.53 12.57
C GLY A 133 25.37 3.90 11.28
N LYS A 134 26.67 4.22 11.43
CA LYS A 134 27.56 4.51 10.31
C LYS A 134 27.95 3.23 9.58
N GLY A 135 28.12 3.31 8.25
CA GLY A 135 28.48 2.16 7.43
C GLY A 135 27.30 1.27 7.04
N TRP A 136 26.06 1.77 7.15
CA TRP A 136 24.87 1.05 6.68
C TRP A 136 24.82 0.94 5.14
N SER A 137 25.56 1.79 4.43
CA SER A 137 25.76 1.75 2.99
C SER A 137 27.23 1.53 2.62
N ARG A 138 27.51 1.41 1.33
CA ARG A 138 28.89 1.35 0.80
C ARG A 138 29.37 2.69 0.23
N ALA A 139 28.65 3.76 0.50
CA ALA A 139 29.10 5.11 0.17
C ALA A 139 30.18 5.59 1.17
N SER A 140 30.96 6.60 0.81
CA SER A 140 31.85 7.21 1.78
C SER A 140 31.07 7.83 2.95
N PRO A 141 31.63 7.91 4.16
CA PRO A 141 30.94 8.46 5.33
C PRO A 141 30.31 9.84 5.10
N GLU A 142 30.98 10.70 4.34
CA GLU A 142 30.50 12.06 4.02
C GLU A 142 29.26 12.04 3.11
N LYS A 143 29.19 11.07 2.19
CA LYS A 143 28.07 10.92 1.26
C LYS A 143 26.92 10.20 1.93
N GLU A 144 27.21 9.16 2.72
CA GLU A 144 26.23 8.45 3.51
C GLU A 144 25.51 9.37 4.49
N ALA A 145 26.24 10.27 5.17
CA ALA A 145 25.66 11.20 6.14
C ALA A 145 24.62 12.15 5.56
N LYS A 146 24.59 12.34 4.24
CA LYS A 146 23.61 13.19 3.54
C LYS A 146 22.34 12.45 3.12
N ILE A 147 22.30 11.12 3.28
CA ILE A 147 21.13 10.33 2.92
C ILE A 147 20.15 10.34 4.08
N THR A 148 18.96 10.89 3.83
CA THR A 148 17.87 10.96 4.82
C THR A 148 16.84 9.85 4.60
N VAL A 149 15.97 9.62 5.58
CA VAL A 149 14.84 8.69 5.49
C VAL A 149 13.95 9.04 4.28
N LYS A 150 13.71 10.33 4.02
CA LYS A 150 12.99 10.82 2.83
C LYS A 150 13.63 10.30 1.54
N HIS A 151 14.95 10.30 1.43
CA HIS A 151 15.64 9.83 0.23
C HIS A 151 15.48 8.32 0.01
N LEU A 152 15.27 7.52 1.07
CA LEU A 152 14.95 6.09 0.94
C LEU A 152 13.54 5.89 0.39
N ILE A 153 12.53 6.47 1.04
CA ILE A 153 11.13 6.27 0.68
C ILE A 153 10.73 6.90 -0.65
N SER A 154 11.47 7.92 -1.12
CA SER A 154 11.27 8.53 -2.44
C SER A 154 12.17 7.93 -3.53
N MET A 155 12.96 6.89 -3.21
CA MET A 155 13.90 6.25 -4.13
C MET A 155 14.89 7.23 -4.79
N SER A 156 15.34 8.21 -4.00
CA SER A 156 16.30 9.23 -4.42
C SER A 156 17.58 9.23 -3.57
N SER A 157 17.94 8.07 -3.00
CA SER A 157 19.10 7.92 -2.13
C SER A 157 20.43 8.22 -2.81
N GLY A 158 20.50 8.14 -4.14
CA GLY A 158 21.72 8.25 -4.91
C GLY A 158 22.64 7.04 -4.78
N LEU A 159 22.10 5.89 -4.35
CA LEU A 159 22.81 4.63 -4.26
C LEU A 159 22.42 3.68 -5.38
N LYS A 160 23.36 2.82 -5.79
CA LYS A 160 23.12 1.64 -6.64
C LYS A 160 22.50 0.51 -5.82
N ASP A 161 22.10 -0.58 -6.49
CA ASP A 161 21.47 -1.74 -5.85
C ASP A 161 22.40 -2.47 -4.86
N ASP A 162 23.71 -2.33 -5.03
CA ASP A 162 24.74 -2.82 -4.10
C ASP A 162 25.09 -1.81 -2.99
N LEU A 163 24.32 -0.73 -2.88
CA LEU A 163 24.50 0.38 -1.94
C LEU A 163 25.76 1.22 -2.14
N THR A 164 26.47 1.09 -3.26
CA THR A 164 27.55 1.99 -3.62
C THR A 164 27.01 3.35 -4.09
N PHE A 165 27.81 4.40 -3.94
CA PHE A 165 27.41 5.74 -4.37
C PHE A 165 27.30 5.85 -5.89
N GLU A 166 26.24 6.50 -6.37
CA GLU A 166 26.00 6.81 -7.79
C GLU A 166 25.84 8.32 -8.03
N ALA A 167 25.06 9.00 -7.19
CA ALA A 167 24.75 10.42 -7.33
C ALA A 167 24.51 11.06 -5.96
N PRO A 168 24.57 12.40 -5.82
CA PRO A 168 24.16 13.05 -4.59
C PRO A 168 22.69 12.71 -4.23
N ALA A 169 22.44 12.49 -2.94
CA ALA A 169 21.10 12.19 -2.46
C ALA A 169 20.11 13.31 -2.85
N GLY A 170 18.92 12.93 -3.29
CA GLY A 170 17.87 13.84 -3.75
C GLY A 170 18.00 14.33 -5.20
N THR A 171 19.08 14.00 -5.92
CA THR A 171 19.30 14.53 -7.28
C THR A 171 18.88 13.58 -8.40
N ARG A 172 18.72 12.29 -8.10
CA ARG A 172 18.37 11.25 -9.08
C ARG A 172 17.38 10.27 -8.49
N TRP A 173 16.28 10.03 -9.19
CA TRP A 173 15.38 8.93 -8.91
C TRP A 173 15.92 7.64 -9.52
N ARG A 174 15.90 6.56 -8.74
CA ARG A 174 16.23 5.21 -9.18
C ARG A 174 15.40 4.22 -8.39
N TYR A 175 14.67 3.35 -9.09
CA TYR A 175 14.00 2.22 -8.43
C TYR A 175 15.06 1.30 -7.80
N ASN A 176 15.20 1.38 -6.50
CA ASN A 176 16.22 0.66 -5.74
C ASN A 176 15.59 -0.01 -4.52
N THR A 177 15.25 -1.29 -4.67
CA THR A 177 14.63 -2.07 -3.60
C THR A 177 15.56 -2.22 -2.39
N THR A 178 16.86 -2.41 -2.61
CA THR A 178 17.84 -2.59 -1.52
C THR A 178 17.90 -1.35 -0.63
N ALA A 179 18.07 -0.16 -1.21
CA ALA A 179 18.08 1.07 -0.44
C ALA A 179 16.70 1.34 0.21
N TYR A 180 15.60 1.10 -0.52
CA TYR A 180 14.24 1.30 0.00
C TYR A 180 13.95 0.44 1.22
N SER A 181 14.38 -0.83 1.24
CA SER A 181 14.13 -1.75 2.36
C SER A 181 14.72 -1.26 3.69
N HIS A 182 15.76 -0.44 3.65
CA HIS A 182 16.33 0.20 4.85
C HIS A 182 15.36 1.17 5.52
N SER A 183 14.31 1.64 4.83
CA SER A 183 13.27 2.48 5.45
C SER A 183 12.52 1.73 6.56
N MET A 184 12.25 0.43 6.36
CA MET A 184 11.63 -0.41 7.40
C MET A 184 12.62 -0.68 8.55
N HIS A 185 13.92 -0.89 8.26
CA HIS A 185 14.93 -1.02 9.30
C HIS A 185 15.03 0.25 10.15
N VAL A 186 14.95 1.43 9.53
CA VAL A 186 14.91 2.72 10.24
C VAL A 186 13.68 2.80 11.14
N ALA A 187 12.49 2.48 10.63
CA ALA A 187 11.26 2.51 11.42
C ALA A 187 11.32 1.52 12.60
N SER A 188 11.83 0.30 12.36
CA SER A 188 12.05 -0.72 13.39
C SER A 188 13.00 -0.24 14.48
N ALA A 189 14.13 0.34 14.10
CA ALA A 189 15.10 0.89 15.05
C ALA A 189 14.51 2.05 15.86
N ALA A 190 13.75 2.94 15.21
CA ALA A 190 13.11 4.08 15.86
C ALA A 190 12.01 3.65 16.84
N ALA A 191 11.27 2.59 16.53
CA ALA A 191 10.21 2.05 17.36
C ALA A 191 10.72 1.06 18.46
N GLY A 192 11.97 0.59 18.34
CA GLY A 192 12.50 -0.45 19.22
C GLY A 192 11.82 -1.82 19.04
N MET A 193 11.27 -2.10 17.84
CA MET A 193 10.53 -3.32 17.51
C MET A 193 11.11 -3.95 16.26
N ASN A 194 11.00 -5.28 16.14
CA ASN A 194 11.30 -5.91 14.84
C ASN A 194 10.20 -5.59 13.81
N ALA A 195 10.52 -5.70 12.52
CA ALA A 195 9.63 -5.26 11.45
C ALA A 195 8.28 -6.01 11.44
N LYS A 196 8.28 -7.32 11.72
CA LYS A 196 7.06 -8.13 11.73
C LYS A 196 6.09 -7.68 12.83
N ASP A 197 6.58 -7.56 14.05
CA ASP A 197 5.76 -7.14 15.18
C ASP A 197 5.30 -5.69 15.03
N LEU A 198 6.15 -4.83 14.48
CA LEU A 198 5.83 -3.43 14.20
C LEU A 198 4.66 -3.30 13.21
N VAL A 199 4.75 -3.99 12.07
CA VAL A 199 3.69 -3.97 11.05
C VAL A 199 2.40 -4.57 11.60
N LYS A 200 2.50 -5.69 12.33
CA LYS A 200 1.35 -6.32 12.95
C LYS A 200 0.65 -5.36 13.92
N ALA A 201 1.36 -4.83 14.90
CA ALA A 201 0.79 -4.00 15.96
C ALA A 201 0.26 -2.64 15.45
N TRP A 202 0.92 -2.05 14.45
CA TRP A 202 0.56 -0.71 14.01
C TRP A 202 -0.40 -0.69 12.82
N LEU A 203 -0.43 -1.75 12.01
CA LEU A 203 -1.24 -1.76 10.79
C LEU A 203 -2.24 -2.93 10.77
N PHE A 204 -1.76 -4.18 10.90
CA PHE A 204 -2.64 -5.33 10.66
C PHE A 204 -3.71 -5.47 11.74
N ASP A 205 -3.32 -5.47 13.03
CA ASP A 205 -4.28 -5.61 14.14
C ASP A 205 -5.32 -4.47 14.16
N PRO A 206 -4.93 -3.16 14.04
CA PRO A 206 -5.92 -2.09 14.02
C PRO A 206 -6.89 -2.12 12.82
N LEU A 207 -6.49 -2.74 11.70
CA LEU A 207 -7.31 -2.85 10.50
C LEU A 207 -8.02 -4.20 10.37
N GLY A 208 -7.86 -5.13 11.34
CA GLY A 208 -8.44 -6.47 11.26
C GLY A 208 -7.90 -7.31 10.10
N MET A 209 -6.63 -7.12 9.71
CA MET A 209 -5.99 -7.85 8.61
C MET A 209 -5.44 -9.19 9.12
N ASP A 210 -6.32 -10.07 9.59
CA ASP A 210 -5.95 -11.31 10.30
C ASP A 210 -5.22 -12.32 9.42
N ASP A 211 -5.49 -12.33 8.11
CA ASP A 211 -4.86 -13.21 7.12
C ASP A 211 -3.52 -12.68 6.58
N SER A 212 -3.05 -11.53 7.09
CA SER A 212 -1.80 -10.88 6.65
C SER A 212 -0.63 -11.20 7.59
N THR A 213 0.55 -11.53 7.03
CA THR A 213 1.75 -11.91 7.80
C THR A 213 3.00 -11.16 7.36
#